data_42880a9118cdfec8a565fb36305220af
#
_entry.id   42880a9118cdfec8a565fb36305220af
#
_cell.length_a   1.000
_cell.length_b   1.000
_cell.length_c   1.000
_cell.angle_alpha   90.00
_cell.angle_beta   90.00
_cell.angle_gamma   90.00
#
_symmetry.space_group_name_H-M   'P 1'
#
loop_
_entity.id
_entity.type
_entity.pdbx_description
1 polymer ?
#
loop_
_entity_poly.entity_id
_entity_poly.type
_entity_poly.pdbx_seq_one_letter_code
_entity_poly.pdbx_strand_id
1 'polypeptide(L)'
;MDAGQPYLAVVDYAHKTDAVESVLRALRKVTEGKLHIVLGCGGDRDTTKRAPMGAAAARLADTAVLTSDNPRSEDPLAILAAMLQGAASVPQHERGEVQVFEDRAAAIAAAVARARPGDTVLVAGKGHEQGQDIAGVVRPFDDRQVLREAIQQTQG
;
A
#
# COMPACT_ATOMS: atom_id res chain seq x y z
N MET A 1 -14.99 0.13 0.74
CA MET A 1 -15.33 -0.89 1.77
C MET A 1 -15.92 -0.19 2.99
N ASP A 2 -17.02 -0.67 3.46
CA ASP A 2 -17.68 -0.10 4.64
C ASP A 2 -17.64 -1.11 5.81
N ALA A 3 -16.97 -0.72 6.88
CA ALA A 3 -16.91 -1.48 8.14
C ALA A 3 -17.25 -0.59 9.35
N GLY A 4 -18.04 0.46 9.11
CA GLY A 4 -18.47 1.41 10.13
C GLY A 4 -17.53 2.58 10.37
N GLN A 5 -16.47 2.69 9.60
CA GLN A 5 -15.49 3.75 9.76
C GLN A 5 -15.93 5.06 9.08
N PRO A 6 -15.48 6.23 9.58
CA PRO A 6 -15.84 7.52 9.00
C PRO A 6 -14.90 7.98 7.88
N TYR A 7 -14.17 7.09 7.25
CA TYR A 7 -13.27 7.38 6.15
C TYR A 7 -13.44 6.34 5.04
N LEU A 8 -12.91 6.64 3.85
CA LEU A 8 -13.02 5.74 2.71
C LEU A 8 -11.90 4.69 2.77
N ALA A 9 -12.26 3.42 2.61
CA ALA A 9 -11.31 2.31 2.53
C ALA A 9 -11.48 1.59 1.21
N VAL A 10 -10.40 1.48 0.44
CA VAL A 10 -10.41 0.97 -0.94
C VAL A 10 -9.34 -0.11 -1.10
N VAL A 11 -9.73 -1.21 -1.74
CA VAL A 11 -8.79 -2.25 -2.18
C VAL A 11 -8.80 -2.25 -3.70
N ASP A 12 -7.62 -2.16 -4.33
CA ASP A 12 -7.49 -2.06 -5.77
C ASP A 12 -6.38 -2.97 -6.29
N TYR A 13 -6.53 -3.45 -7.53
CA TYR A 13 -5.54 -4.34 -8.16
C TYR A 13 -4.37 -3.59 -8.79
N ALA A 14 -4.32 -2.27 -8.74
CA ALA A 14 -3.27 -1.47 -9.35
C ALA A 14 -1.87 -1.97 -8.92
N HIS A 15 -1.10 -2.48 -9.87
CA HIS A 15 0.21 -3.09 -9.63
C HIS A 15 1.28 -2.62 -10.62
N LYS A 16 0.97 -1.61 -11.44
CA LYS A 16 1.90 -0.92 -12.34
C LYS A 16 1.92 0.56 -11.97
N THR A 17 3.03 1.22 -12.30
CA THR A 17 3.24 2.62 -11.90
C THR A 17 2.13 3.54 -12.37
N ASP A 18 1.76 3.47 -13.65
CA ASP A 18 0.70 4.33 -14.20
C ASP A 18 -0.68 4.03 -13.60
N ALA A 19 -0.97 2.77 -13.30
CA ALA A 19 -2.22 2.40 -12.63
C ALA A 19 -2.28 2.94 -11.20
N VAL A 20 -1.17 2.86 -10.46
CA VAL A 20 -1.06 3.42 -9.10
C VAL A 20 -1.24 4.93 -9.15
N GLU A 21 -0.60 5.61 -10.10
CA GLU A 21 -0.75 7.05 -10.27
C GLU A 21 -2.20 7.43 -10.57
N SER A 22 -2.86 6.68 -11.46
CA SER A 22 -4.24 6.96 -11.85
C SER A 22 -5.20 6.82 -10.67
N VAL A 23 -5.09 5.74 -9.89
CA VAL A 23 -5.99 5.54 -8.75
C VAL A 23 -5.74 6.57 -7.66
N LEU A 24 -4.47 6.94 -7.41
CA LEU A 24 -4.16 7.98 -6.42
C LEU A 24 -4.73 9.34 -6.82
N ARG A 25 -4.59 9.71 -8.10
CA ARG A 25 -5.16 10.97 -8.59
C ARG A 25 -6.68 10.98 -8.52
N ALA A 26 -7.32 9.86 -8.86
CA ALA A 26 -8.77 9.75 -8.77
C ALA A 26 -9.26 9.87 -7.32
N LEU A 27 -8.60 9.18 -6.39
CA LEU A 27 -8.97 9.23 -4.97
C LEU A 27 -8.69 10.58 -4.34
N ARG A 28 -7.65 11.29 -4.79
CA ARG A 28 -7.37 12.65 -4.30
C ARG A 28 -8.55 13.58 -4.53
N LYS A 29 -9.25 13.42 -5.66
CA LYS A 29 -10.39 14.28 -6.01
C LYS A 29 -11.58 14.09 -5.07
N VAL A 30 -11.71 12.93 -4.44
CA VAL A 30 -12.85 12.61 -3.56
C VAL A 30 -12.45 12.54 -2.08
N THR A 31 -11.18 12.82 -1.76
CA THR A 31 -10.67 12.76 -0.38
C THR A 31 -10.56 14.17 0.18
N GLU A 32 -11.33 14.44 1.24
CA GLU A 32 -11.29 15.74 1.91
C GLU A 32 -10.07 15.85 2.83
N GLY A 33 -9.70 14.76 3.49
CA GLY A 33 -8.57 14.68 4.40
C GLY A 33 -7.31 14.17 3.73
N LYS A 34 -6.58 13.30 4.42
CA LYS A 34 -5.32 12.74 3.93
C LYS A 34 -5.56 11.45 3.15
N LEU A 35 -4.67 11.19 2.20
CA LEU A 35 -4.69 9.99 1.38
C LEU A 35 -3.53 9.09 1.79
N HIS A 36 -3.84 7.87 2.23
CA HIS A 36 -2.87 6.87 2.68
C HIS A 36 -2.85 5.72 1.70
N ILE A 37 -1.66 5.27 1.29
CA ILE A 37 -1.53 4.08 0.42
C ILE A 37 -0.68 3.02 1.10
N VAL A 38 -1.11 1.76 0.97
CA VAL A 38 -0.32 0.57 1.28
C VAL A 38 0.00 -0.11 -0.03
N LEU A 39 1.28 -0.29 -0.34
CA LEU A 39 1.73 -0.74 -1.65
C LEU A 39 2.95 -1.64 -1.53
N GLY A 40 2.95 -2.74 -2.30
CA GLY A 40 4.10 -3.63 -2.45
C GLY A 40 4.38 -3.94 -3.91
N CYS A 41 5.55 -4.53 -4.18
CA CYS A 41 5.93 -5.04 -5.49
C CYS A 41 6.19 -6.54 -5.42
N GLY A 42 5.89 -7.26 -6.49
CA GLY A 42 6.12 -8.69 -6.57
C GLY A 42 7.59 -9.04 -6.78
N GLY A 43 8.01 -10.17 -6.21
CA GLY A 43 9.29 -10.79 -6.52
C GLY A 43 9.20 -11.65 -7.77
N ASP A 44 10.36 -12.01 -8.36
CA ASP A 44 10.47 -12.80 -9.59
C ASP A 44 9.67 -12.19 -10.75
N ARG A 45 9.64 -10.85 -10.79
CA ARG A 45 8.95 -10.04 -11.79
C ARG A 45 9.84 -8.85 -12.17
N ASP A 46 9.34 -7.99 -13.04
CA ASP A 46 10.06 -6.80 -13.50
C ASP A 46 10.51 -5.93 -12.33
N THR A 47 11.83 -5.85 -12.12
CA THR A 47 12.42 -5.07 -11.03
C THR A 47 12.46 -3.57 -11.33
N THR A 48 12.32 -3.18 -12.60
CA THR A 48 12.46 -1.77 -13.01
C THR A 48 11.30 -0.89 -12.55
N LYS A 49 10.17 -1.49 -12.16
CA LYS A 49 9.01 -0.73 -11.70
C LYS A 49 9.06 -0.39 -10.21
N ARG A 50 9.96 -1.00 -9.43
CA ARG A 50 9.98 -0.86 -7.96
C ARG A 50 10.25 0.57 -7.52
N ALA A 51 11.32 1.18 -8.02
CA ALA A 51 11.64 2.57 -7.67
C ALA A 51 10.59 3.56 -8.18
N PRO A 52 10.11 3.50 -9.44
CA PRO A 52 9.03 4.38 -9.89
C PRO A 52 7.74 4.24 -9.08
N MET A 53 7.37 3.04 -8.66
CA MET A 53 6.17 2.84 -7.84
C MET A 53 6.33 3.44 -6.45
N GLY A 54 7.50 3.27 -5.82
CA GLY A 54 7.80 3.91 -4.55
C GLY A 54 7.76 5.43 -4.66
N ALA A 55 8.31 5.98 -5.73
CA ALA A 55 8.30 7.42 -5.99
C ALA A 55 6.86 7.95 -6.20
N ALA A 56 6.05 7.24 -6.99
CA ALA A 56 4.65 7.64 -7.24
C ALA A 56 3.85 7.65 -5.94
N ALA A 57 3.98 6.62 -5.11
CA ALA A 57 3.29 6.55 -3.83
C ALA A 57 3.72 7.72 -2.92
N ALA A 58 5.02 7.98 -2.81
CA ALA A 58 5.54 9.05 -1.97
C ALA A 58 5.08 10.44 -2.44
N ARG A 59 5.02 10.65 -3.77
CA ARG A 59 4.65 11.95 -4.34
C ARG A 59 3.16 12.22 -4.25
N LEU A 60 2.31 11.23 -4.49
CA LEU A 60 0.87 11.43 -4.68
C LEU A 60 0.04 11.15 -3.43
N ALA A 61 0.56 10.44 -2.45
CA ALA A 61 -0.13 10.17 -1.20
C ALA A 61 0.47 11.00 -0.06
N ASP A 62 -0.34 11.27 0.96
CA ASP A 62 0.14 11.94 2.18
C ASP A 62 0.94 10.99 3.05
N THR A 63 0.60 9.70 3.04
CA THR A 63 1.34 8.65 3.71
C THR A 63 1.50 7.47 2.75
N ALA A 64 2.74 7.03 2.53
CA ALA A 64 3.05 5.86 1.74
C ALA A 64 3.63 4.77 2.65
N VAL A 65 2.92 3.66 2.79
CA VAL A 65 3.36 2.50 3.57
C VAL A 65 3.80 1.43 2.58
N LEU A 66 5.12 1.24 2.46
CA LEU A 66 5.70 0.25 1.56
C LEU A 66 5.78 -1.10 2.26
N THR A 67 5.33 -2.14 1.59
CA THR A 67 5.24 -3.47 2.19
C THR A 67 5.43 -4.57 1.14
N SER A 68 5.25 -5.81 1.55
CA SER A 68 5.35 -6.97 0.68
C SER A 68 4.04 -7.19 -0.08
N ASP A 69 4.16 -7.51 -1.37
CA ASP A 69 3.08 -8.10 -2.17
C ASP A 69 3.29 -9.62 -2.15
N ASN A 70 3.90 -10.18 -3.19
CA ASN A 70 4.34 -11.58 -3.25
C ASN A 70 5.86 -11.60 -3.45
N PRO A 71 6.67 -11.65 -2.39
CA PRO A 71 8.13 -11.69 -2.54
C PRO A 71 8.65 -12.90 -3.32
N ARG A 72 7.92 -13.99 -3.31
CA ARG A 72 8.29 -15.25 -3.96
C ARG A 72 9.68 -15.70 -3.51
N SER A 73 10.61 -15.96 -4.44
CA SER A 73 11.95 -16.41 -4.09
C SER A 73 12.91 -15.29 -3.70
N GLU A 74 12.52 -14.03 -3.89
CA GLU A 74 13.39 -12.90 -3.58
C GLU A 74 13.31 -12.53 -2.10
N ASP A 75 14.37 -11.90 -1.61
CA ASP A 75 14.40 -11.34 -0.27
C ASP A 75 13.40 -10.17 -0.19
N PRO A 76 12.39 -10.23 0.69
CA PRO A 76 11.42 -9.13 0.84
C PRO A 76 12.09 -7.78 1.13
N LEU A 77 13.19 -7.78 1.89
CA LEU A 77 13.88 -6.54 2.25
C LEU A 77 14.58 -5.91 1.05
N ALA A 78 15.06 -6.72 0.10
CA ALA A 78 15.67 -6.20 -1.12
C ALA A 78 14.62 -5.50 -2.00
N ILE A 79 13.42 -6.05 -2.09
CA ILE A 79 12.30 -5.44 -2.83
C ILE A 79 11.94 -4.10 -2.18
N LEU A 80 11.81 -4.08 -0.86
CA LEU A 80 11.46 -2.88 -0.11
C LEU A 80 12.54 -1.80 -0.21
N ALA A 81 13.81 -2.19 -0.21
CA ALA A 81 14.92 -1.26 -0.37
C ALA A 81 14.85 -0.54 -1.73
N ALA A 82 14.52 -1.27 -2.80
CA ALA A 82 14.37 -0.68 -4.13
C ALA A 82 13.21 0.32 -4.18
N MET A 83 12.08 -0.03 -3.58
CA MET A 83 10.92 0.87 -3.50
C MET A 83 11.24 2.12 -2.67
N LEU A 84 11.90 1.94 -1.53
CA LEU A 84 12.30 3.03 -0.64
C LEU A 84 13.27 3.98 -1.32
N GLN A 85 14.19 3.45 -2.13
CA GLN A 85 15.13 4.27 -2.90
C GLN A 85 14.37 5.20 -3.85
N GLY A 86 13.35 4.69 -4.51
CA GLY A 86 12.49 5.50 -5.37
C GLY A 86 11.74 6.58 -4.59
N ALA A 87 11.16 6.22 -3.46
CA ALA A 87 10.45 7.17 -2.59
C ALA A 87 11.40 8.26 -2.08
N ALA A 88 12.61 7.89 -1.68
CA ALA A 88 13.60 8.83 -1.17
C ALA A 88 14.15 9.77 -2.26
N SER A 89 14.01 9.40 -3.54
CA SER A 89 14.44 10.25 -4.65
C SER A 89 13.51 11.45 -4.86
N VAL A 90 12.28 11.40 -4.33
CA VAL A 90 11.34 12.53 -4.40
C VAL A 90 11.79 13.56 -3.38
N PRO A 91 11.93 14.85 -3.76
CA PRO A 91 12.33 15.89 -2.80
C PRO A 91 11.42 15.91 -1.57
N GLN A 92 12.00 16.15 -0.41
CA GLN A 92 11.30 16.09 0.87
C GLN A 92 10.04 16.96 0.89
N HIS A 93 10.08 18.13 0.28
CA HIS A 93 8.94 19.06 0.26
C HIS A 93 7.85 18.65 -0.73
N GLU A 94 8.10 17.63 -1.58
CA GLU A 94 7.14 17.15 -2.57
C GLU A 94 6.61 15.76 -2.24
N ARG A 95 7.02 15.17 -1.12
CA ARG A 95 6.60 13.83 -0.75
C ARG A 95 5.89 13.80 0.60
N GLY A 96 5.01 12.81 0.75
CA GLY A 96 4.38 12.53 2.03
C GLY A 96 5.32 11.75 2.97
N GLU A 97 4.78 11.31 4.08
CA GLU A 97 5.49 10.47 5.01
C GLU A 97 5.61 9.05 4.44
N VAL A 98 6.80 8.46 4.57
CA VAL A 98 7.08 7.11 4.05
C VAL A 98 7.40 6.19 5.22
N GLN A 99 6.72 5.05 5.28
CA GLN A 99 6.97 4.00 6.27
C GLN A 99 7.20 2.68 5.54
N VAL A 100 7.94 1.77 6.16
CA VAL A 100 8.24 0.45 5.59
C VAL A 100 7.89 -0.62 6.63
N PHE A 101 7.06 -1.58 6.21
CA PHE A 101 6.70 -2.75 7.02
C PHE A 101 6.82 -3.99 6.15
N GLU A 102 7.68 -4.92 6.51
CA GLU A 102 7.82 -6.17 5.75
C GLU A 102 6.52 -6.98 5.79
N ASP A 103 5.88 -7.06 6.93
CA ASP A 103 4.61 -7.77 7.10
C ASP A 103 3.44 -6.94 6.58
N ARG A 104 2.72 -7.47 5.59
CA ARG A 104 1.64 -6.73 4.94
C ARG A 104 0.46 -6.44 5.88
N ALA A 105 0.12 -7.38 6.76
CA ALA A 105 -0.95 -7.14 7.73
C ALA A 105 -0.60 -5.99 8.68
N ALA A 106 0.66 -5.94 9.14
CA ALA A 106 1.15 -4.85 9.98
C ALA A 106 1.12 -3.52 9.24
N ALA A 107 1.46 -3.52 7.94
CA ALA A 107 1.40 -2.32 7.10
C ALA A 107 -0.03 -1.79 6.98
N ILE A 108 -0.98 -2.67 6.73
CA ILE A 108 -2.40 -2.30 6.64
C ILE A 108 -2.89 -1.74 7.99
N ALA A 109 -2.55 -2.39 9.10
CA ALA A 109 -2.92 -1.92 10.43
C ALA A 109 -2.32 -0.53 10.73
N ALA A 110 -1.08 -0.29 10.32
CA ALA A 110 -0.42 1.01 10.52
C ALA A 110 -1.13 2.12 9.75
N ALA A 111 -1.54 1.86 8.51
CA ALA A 111 -2.28 2.84 7.71
C ALA A 111 -3.65 3.14 8.32
N VAL A 112 -4.37 2.10 8.75
CA VAL A 112 -5.69 2.24 9.38
C VAL A 112 -5.59 3.03 10.69
N ALA A 113 -4.54 2.79 11.48
CA ALA A 113 -4.33 3.50 12.75
C ALA A 113 -4.14 5.01 12.55
N ARG A 114 -3.66 5.43 11.39
CA ARG A 114 -3.45 6.85 11.07
C ARG A 114 -4.68 7.52 10.47
N ALA A 115 -5.66 6.75 9.98
CA ALA A 115 -6.80 7.28 9.26
C ALA A 115 -7.75 8.04 10.21
N ARG A 116 -8.17 9.21 9.76
CA ARG A 116 -9.11 10.09 10.48
C ARG A 116 -10.35 10.30 9.61
N PRO A 117 -11.44 10.82 10.20
CA PRO A 117 -12.64 11.12 9.39
C PRO A 117 -12.29 12.00 8.19
N GLY A 118 -12.80 11.64 7.03
CA GLY A 118 -12.54 12.35 5.78
C GLY A 118 -11.31 11.85 5.02
N ASP A 119 -10.49 10.99 5.61
CA ASP A 119 -9.32 10.40 4.95
C ASP A 119 -9.71 9.29 3.98
N THR A 120 -8.75 8.81 3.21
CA THR A 120 -8.88 7.60 2.39
C THR A 120 -7.70 6.69 2.66
N VAL A 121 -7.96 5.40 2.84
CA VAL A 121 -6.93 4.35 2.91
C VAL A 121 -7.08 3.47 1.67
N LEU A 122 -6.02 3.41 0.86
CA LEU A 122 -5.95 2.57 -0.33
C LEU A 122 -4.94 1.44 -0.09
N VAL A 123 -5.40 0.19 -0.26
CA VAL A 123 -4.52 -0.98 -0.28
C VAL A 123 -4.43 -1.45 -1.72
N ALA A 124 -3.25 -1.34 -2.32
CA ALA A 124 -3.06 -1.56 -3.75
C ALA A 124 -2.15 -2.76 -4.04
N GLY A 125 -2.35 -3.36 -5.19
CA GLY A 125 -1.50 -4.38 -5.78
C GLY A 125 -2.13 -5.75 -5.92
N LYS A 126 -2.81 -6.24 -4.89
CA LYS A 126 -3.35 -7.61 -4.87
C LYS A 126 -4.82 -7.69 -5.26
N GLY A 127 -5.58 -6.63 -5.03
CA GLY A 127 -7.02 -6.64 -5.30
C GLY A 127 -7.73 -7.75 -4.54
N HIS A 128 -8.29 -8.70 -5.29
CA HIS A 128 -9.03 -9.83 -4.73
C HIS A 128 -8.21 -11.12 -4.63
N GLU A 129 -6.89 -11.07 -4.81
CA GLU A 129 -6.03 -12.24 -4.60
C GLU A 129 -6.14 -12.73 -3.15
N GLN A 130 -6.16 -14.07 -2.98
CA GLN A 130 -6.41 -14.69 -1.68
C GLN A 130 -5.18 -15.39 -1.10
N GLY A 131 -3.99 -15.11 -1.61
CA GLY A 131 -2.76 -15.71 -1.14
C GLY A 131 -1.59 -14.76 -1.19
N GLN A 132 -0.57 -15.08 -0.39
CA GLN A 132 0.71 -14.39 -0.42
C GLN A 132 1.83 -15.43 -0.49
N ASP A 133 2.67 -15.33 -1.52
CA ASP A 133 3.79 -16.24 -1.76
C ASP A 133 5.07 -15.62 -1.18
N ILE A 134 5.58 -16.25 -0.11
CA ILE A 134 6.85 -15.87 0.52
C ILE A 134 7.74 -17.12 0.53
N ALA A 135 8.88 -17.04 -0.13
CA ALA A 135 9.87 -18.12 -0.22
C ALA A 135 9.26 -19.44 -0.74
N GLY A 136 8.32 -19.34 -1.69
CA GLY A 136 7.67 -20.50 -2.29
C GLY A 136 6.53 -21.09 -1.48
N VAL A 137 6.24 -20.53 -0.30
CA VAL A 137 5.12 -20.95 0.55
C VAL A 137 3.98 -19.96 0.37
N VAL A 138 2.85 -20.43 -0.16
CA VAL A 138 1.65 -19.61 -0.33
C VAL A 138 0.78 -19.75 0.91
N ARG A 139 0.54 -18.64 1.58
CA ARG A 139 -0.34 -18.59 2.75
C ARG A 139 -1.60 -17.82 2.43
N PRO A 140 -2.72 -18.15 3.06
CA PRO A 140 -3.95 -17.36 2.88
C PRO A 140 -3.70 -15.89 3.26
N PHE A 141 -4.09 -14.99 2.36
CA PHE A 141 -4.03 -13.55 2.61
C PHE A 141 -5.00 -12.86 1.66
N ASP A 142 -5.94 -12.12 2.20
CA ASP A 142 -6.93 -11.36 1.44
C ASP A 142 -6.93 -9.93 1.98
N ASP A 143 -6.50 -8.99 1.14
CA ASP A 143 -6.42 -7.57 1.52
C ASP A 143 -7.76 -7.05 2.06
N ARG A 144 -8.86 -7.48 1.48
CA ARG A 144 -10.21 -7.03 1.89
C ARG A 144 -10.52 -7.47 3.30
N GLN A 145 -10.21 -8.72 3.62
CA GLN A 145 -10.44 -9.28 4.96
C GLN A 145 -9.52 -8.62 6.00
N VAL A 146 -8.23 -8.50 5.68
CA VAL A 146 -7.23 -7.91 6.59
C VAL A 146 -7.57 -6.44 6.85
N LEU A 147 -7.93 -5.70 5.81
CA LEU A 147 -8.34 -4.30 5.95
C LEU A 147 -9.59 -4.17 6.82
N ARG A 148 -10.60 -5.00 6.58
CA ARG A 148 -11.84 -5.00 7.38
C ARG A 148 -11.56 -5.29 8.85
N GLU A 149 -10.76 -6.29 9.13
CA GLU A 149 -10.40 -6.65 10.51
C GLU A 149 -9.63 -5.53 11.20
N ALA A 150 -8.68 -4.89 10.50
CA ALA A 150 -7.94 -3.76 11.05
C ALA A 150 -8.87 -2.60 11.39
N ILE A 151 -9.82 -2.28 10.51
CA ILE A 151 -10.81 -1.23 10.76
C ILE A 151 -11.67 -1.56 11.98
N GLN A 152 -12.17 -2.79 12.06
CA GLN A 152 -13.03 -3.23 13.17
C GLN A 152 -12.31 -3.14 14.51
N GLN A 153 -11.02 -3.46 14.56
CA GLN A 153 -10.23 -3.36 15.78
C GLN A 153 -10.10 -1.93 16.27
N THR A 154 -10.06 -0.94 15.35
CA THR A 154 -9.95 0.47 15.73
C THR A 154 -11.30 1.09 16.07
N GLN A 155 -12.41 0.53 15.58
CA GLN A 155 -13.76 1.01 15.88
C GLN A 155 -14.31 0.45 17.20
N GLY A 156 -13.75 -0.65 17.66
CA GLY A 156 -14.13 -1.27 18.93
C GLY A 156 -13.53 -0.56 20.13
#